data_c867c704c7a8f841ae184e53e840773f
#
_entry.id   c867c704c7a8f841ae184e53e840773f
#
_cell.length_a   1.000
_cell.length_b   1.000
_cell.length_c   1.000
_cell.angle_alpha   90.00
_cell.angle_beta   90.00
_cell.angle_gamma   90.00
#
_symmetry.space_group_name_H-M   'P 1'
#
loop_
_entity.id
_entity.type
_entity.pdbx_description
1 polymer ?
#
loop_
_entity_poly.entity_id
_entity_poly.type
_entity_poly.pdbx_seq_one_letter_code
_entity_poly.pdbx_strand_id
1 'polypeptide(L)'
;MFDEIQELRHAGTEKYSAASLLSESCERVIGLSGTPIYNRGGEIWNVINILDYHFLGDWESFSREWCSGYGNQLVLKPDLLGAYLRREGLMLRRTKQEVLRELPPKRRLVQELDWNDKVYAQLMAPVMRDVLRWKQDDQLSAQERAMLEESISQHARQATGVAKAPYVCQFVRALLDGGEKVLLFAHHHQVMDIYKQELKAFSPGFITGRETTLAKMNAVDRFQSGRTDVLCISLRAASGLNLQRATCVVFGELDWSPAVHSQAEDRAHRMGQEDSLLCYYLVAPQGSDAVMQEALGLKVSQFVGLMGDAPQSPEQAEQFANQARRHVERIVAQMGDSAISPN
;
A
#
# COMPACT_ATOMS: atom_id res chain seq x y z
N MET A 1 -22.59 -5.90 -12.20
CA MET A 1 -21.12 -6.09 -12.15
C MET A 1 -20.51 -4.93 -11.38
N PHE A 2 -19.65 -5.22 -10.40
CA PHE A 2 -18.90 -4.25 -9.62
C PHE A 2 -17.43 -4.28 -10.05
N ASP A 3 -16.90 -3.17 -10.53
CA ASP A 3 -15.46 -3.00 -10.75
C ASP A 3 -14.81 -2.52 -9.45
N GLU A 4 -13.55 -2.95 -9.19
CA GLU A 4 -12.83 -2.71 -7.95
C GLU A 4 -13.66 -3.09 -6.71
N ILE A 5 -14.24 -4.31 -6.70
CA ILE A 5 -15.18 -4.75 -5.66
C ILE A 5 -14.60 -4.68 -4.24
N GLN A 6 -13.28 -4.69 -4.08
CA GLN A 6 -12.63 -4.50 -2.79
C GLN A 6 -12.92 -3.13 -2.14
N GLU A 7 -13.44 -2.16 -2.88
CA GLU A 7 -13.96 -0.91 -2.31
C GLU A 7 -15.19 -1.13 -1.40
N LEU A 8 -15.85 -2.29 -1.52
CA LEU A 8 -16.99 -2.72 -0.72
C LEU A 8 -16.59 -3.54 0.52
N ARG A 9 -15.31 -3.59 0.89
CA ARG A 9 -14.80 -4.40 1.99
C ARG A 9 -15.26 -3.99 3.40
N HIS A 10 -15.79 -2.77 3.56
CA HIS A 10 -16.22 -2.22 4.85
C HIS A 10 -17.73 -2.16 4.95
N ALA A 11 -18.34 -3.08 5.69
CA ALA A 11 -19.79 -3.21 5.84
C ALA A 11 -20.51 -1.97 6.44
N GLY A 12 -19.80 -1.12 7.20
CA GLY A 12 -20.37 0.09 7.80
C GLY A 12 -20.44 1.32 6.88
N THR A 13 -20.18 1.16 5.57
CA THR A 13 -20.18 2.28 4.63
C THR A 13 -21.46 2.36 3.81
N GLU A 14 -21.86 3.58 3.40
CA GLU A 14 -23.01 3.81 2.50
C GLU A 14 -22.82 3.06 1.17
N LYS A 15 -21.59 3.00 0.65
CA LYS A 15 -21.25 2.23 -0.56
C LYS A 15 -21.59 0.75 -0.40
N TYR A 16 -21.24 0.15 0.73
CA TYR A 16 -21.55 -1.25 1.00
C TYR A 16 -23.05 -1.49 1.09
N SER A 17 -23.77 -0.65 1.84
CA SER A 17 -25.23 -0.76 1.99
C SER A 17 -25.95 -0.63 0.66
N ALA A 18 -25.55 0.32 -0.18
CA ALA A 18 -26.11 0.48 -1.51
C ALA A 18 -25.81 -0.71 -2.43
N ALA A 19 -24.59 -1.24 -2.37
CA ALA A 19 -24.19 -2.42 -3.16
C ALA A 19 -24.96 -3.69 -2.72
N SER A 20 -25.19 -3.87 -1.40
CA SER A 20 -25.98 -4.98 -0.86
C SER A 20 -27.42 -4.95 -1.40
N LEU A 21 -28.09 -3.80 -1.29
CA LEU A 21 -29.44 -3.62 -1.83
C LEU A 21 -29.53 -3.89 -3.33
N LEU A 22 -28.52 -3.45 -4.09
CA LEU A 22 -28.47 -3.71 -5.53
C LEU A 22 -28.26 -5.21 -5.81
N SER A 23 -27.36 -5.87 -5.06
CA SER A 23 -27.06 -7.29 -5.27
C SER A 23 -28.27 -8.18 -4.98
N GLU A 24 -29.08 -7.86 -3.95
CA GLU A 24 -30.31 -8.57 -3.60
C GLU A 24 -31.35 -8.57 -4.74
N SER A 25 -31.36 -7.54 -5.57
CA SER A 25 -32.25 -7.40 -6.71
C SER A 25 -31.72 -8.04 -8.00
N CYS A 26 -30.50 -8.57 -7.99
CA CYS A 26 -29.84 -9.12 -9.17
C CYS A 26 -29.83 -10.66 -9.15
N GLU A 27 -30.15 -11.29 -10.28
CA GLU A 27 -30.03 -12.74 -10.43
C GLU A 27 -28.57 -13.23 -10.33
N ARG A 28 -27.64 -12.43 -10.81
CA ARG A 28 -26.19 -12.73 -10.76
C ARG A 28 -25.38 -11.48 -10.45
N VAL A 29 -24.40 -11.64 -9.59
CA VAL A 29 -23.46 -10.58 -9.22
C VAL A 29 -22.06 -11.00 -9.60
N ILE A 30 -21.30 -10.10 -10.26
CA ILE A 30 -19.92 -10.31 -10.65
C ILE A 30 -19.09 -9.17 -10.05
N GLY A 31 -18.02 -9.52 -9.35
CA GLY A 31 -17.03 -8.59 -8.83
C GLY A 31 -15.70 -8.72 -9.59
N LEU A 32 -15.13 -7.61 -9.99
CA LEU A 32 -13.80 -7.54 -10.57
C LEU A 32 -12.85 -6.91 -9.55
N SER A 33 -11.69 -7.52 -9.36
CA SER A 33 -10.64 -7.01 -8.49
C SER A 33 -9.28 -7.57 -8.88
N GLY A 34 -8.27 -6.73 -8.93
CA GLY A 34 -6.88 -7.20 -8.96
C GLY A 34 -6.41 -7.73 -7.59
N THR A 35 -7.06 -7.32 -6.51
CA THR A 35 -6.65 -7.57 -5.12
C THR A 35 -7.88 -7.61 -4.21
N PRO A 36 -8.57 -8.75 -4.08
CA PRO A 36 -9.84 -8.85 -3.35
C PRO A 36 -9.71 -8.63 -1.85
N ILE A 37 -8.47 -8.72 -1.30
CA ILE A 37 -8.19 -8.51 0.13
C ILE A 37 -7.02 -7.56 0.29
N TYR A 38 -7.16 -6.60 1.21
CA TYR A 38 -6.10 -5.65 1.55
C TYR A 38 -5.40 -6.01 2.85
N ASN A 39 -6.13 -6.13 3.96
CA ASN A 39 -5.51 -6.20 5.28
C ASN A 39 -6.13 -7.21 6.26
N ARG A 40 -7.42 -7.57 6.15
CA ARG A 40 -8.14 -8.31 7.20
C ARG A 40 -9.05 -9.38 6.62
N GLY A 41 -9.24 -10.48 7.34
CA GLY A 41 -10.12 -11.57 6.93
C GLY A 41 -11.59 -11.15 6.77
N GLY A 42 -12.09 -10.23 7.59
CA GLY A 42 -13.42 -9.68 7.45
C GLY A 42 -13.66 -8.92 6.14
N GLU A 43 -12.61 -8.42 5.50
CA GLU A 43 -12.72 -7.75 4.21
C GLU A 43 -13.17 -8.71 3.10
N ILE A 44 -12.62 -9.94 3.07
CA ILE A 44 -13.05 -10.95 2.10
C ILE A 44 -14.47 -11.45 2.41
N TRP A 45 -14.82 -11.64 3.69
CA TRP A 45 -16.15 -12.04 4.10
C TRP A 45 -17.21 -11.04 3.61
N ASN A 46 -16.97 -9.75 3.81
CA ASN A 46 -17.85 -8.68 3.32
C ASN A 46 -17.98 -8.69 1.79
N VAL A 47 -16.87 -8.82 1.08
CA VAL A 47 -16.88 -8.86 -0.40
C VAL A 47 -17.64 -10.08 -0.91
N ILE A 48 -17.44 -11.27 -0.33
CA ILE A 48 -18.15 -12.47 -0.74
C ILE A 48 -19.64 -12.36 -0.45
N ASN A 49 -20.06 -11.74 0.64
CA ASN A 49 -21.48 -11.53 0.95
C ASN A 49 -22.19 -10.59 -0.04
N ILE A 50 -21.48 -9.72 -0.74
CA ILE A 50 -22.05 -8.94 -1.87
C ILE A 50 -22.24 -9.83 -3.11
N LEU A 51 -21.31 -10.77 -3.34
CA LEU A 51 -21.35 -11.65 -4.51
C LEU A 51 -22.36 -12.77 -4.35
N ASP A 52 -22.36 -13.42 -3.19
CA ASP A 52 -23.24 -14.52 -2.82
C ASP A 52 -23.47 -14.49 -1.31
N TYR A 53 -24.66 -14.04 -0.92
CA TYR A 53 -25.01 -13.82 0.48
C TYR A 53 -24.98 -15.14 1.27
N HIS A 54 -24.34 -15.13 2.43
CA HIS A 54 -24.15 -16.27 3.31
C HIS A 54 -23.34 -17.45 2.76
N PHE A 55 -22.67 -17.31 1.61
CA PHE A 55 -21.83 -18.40 1.07
C PHE A 55 -20.75 -18.87 2.05
N LEU A 56 -20.10 -17.94 2.75
CA LEU A 56 -19.11 -18.23 3.81
C LEU A 56 -19.75 -18.41 5.20
N GLY A 57 -21.07 -18.52 5.28
CA GLY A 57 -21.81 -18.56 6.55
C GLY A 57 -21.88 -17.20 7.24
N ASP A 58 -22.32 -17.21 8.50
CA ASP A 58 -22.27 -16.02 9.34
C ASP A 58 -20.83 -15.67 9.76
N TRP A 59 -20.65 -14.45 10.26
CA TRP A 59 -19.34 -13.98 10.69
C TRP A 59 -18.71 -14.86 11.79
N GLU A 60 -19.52 -15.37 12.70
CA GLU A 60 -19.04 -16.16 13.81
C GLU A 60 -18.47 -17.51 13.35
N SER A 61 -19.17 -18.19 12.44
CA SER A 61 -18.72 -19.43 11.79
C SER A 61 -17.48 -19.20 10.94
N PHE A 62 -17.48 -18.18 10.09
CA PHE A 62 -16.33 -17.83 9.25
C PHE A 62 -15.10 -17.49 10.09
N SER A 63 -15.26 -16.64 11.11
CA SER A 63 -14.13 -16.22 11.94
C SER A 63 -13.53 -17.37 12.75
N ARG A 64 -14.34 -18.32 13.20
CA ARG A 64 -13.90 -19.51 13.92
C ARG A 64 -13.13 -20.47 13.03
N GLU A 65 -13.58 -20.66 11.80
CA GLU A 65 -13.00 -21.62 10.86
C GLU A 65 -11.74 -21.10 10.19
N TRP A 66 -11.76 -19.82 9.78
CA TRP A 66 -10.76 -19.25 8.89
C TRP A 66 -9.86 -18.20 9.52
N CYS A 67 -10.21 -17.64 10.66
CA CYS A 67 -9.53 -16.50 11.23
C CYS A 67 -8.93 -16.74 12.61
N SER A 68 -7.92 -15.93 12.97
CA SER A 68 -7.37 -15.84 14.32
C SER A 68 -6.87 -14.41 14.61
N GLY A 69 -6.29 -14.24 15.82
CA GLY A 69 -5.79 -12.96 16.29
C GLY A 69 -6.85 -12.16 17.05
N TYR A 70 -6.49 -10.95 17.47
CA TYR A 70 -7.40 -10.08 18.20
C TYR A 70 -8.60 -9.70 17.31
N GLY A 71 -9.81 -10.04 17.78
CA GLY A 71 -11.03 -9.84 17.01
C GLY A 71 -11.18 -10.75 15.79
N ASN A 72 -10.45 -11.87 15.73
CA ASN A 72 -10.51 -12.86 14.63
C ASN A 72 -10.36 -12.21 13.25
N GLN A 73 -9.38 -11.33 13.08
CA GLN A 73 -9.24 -10.51 11.90
C GLN A 73 -8.28 -11.05 10.83
N LEU A 74 -7.44 -12.02 11.20
CA LEU A 74 -6.44 -12.59 10.28
C LEU A 74 -6.89 -13.93 9.74
N VAL A 75 -6.79 -14.12 8.44
CA VAL A 75 -7.02 -15.43 7.81
C VAL A 75 -5.84 -16.36 8.12
N LEU A 76 -6.10 -17.45 8.83
CA LEU A 76 -5.07 -18.43 9.26
C LEU A 76 -4.44 -19.18 8.11
N LYS A 77 -5.26 -19.58 7.13
CA LYS A 77 -4.86 -20.42 6.00
C LYS A 77 -5.39 -19.81 4.70
N PRO A 78 -4.80 -18.68 4.24
CA PRO A 78 -5.32 -17.95 3.10
C PRO A 78 -5.24 -18.76 1.78
N ASP A 79 -4.25 -19.66 1.65
CA ASP A 79 -4.11 -20.59 0.53
C ASP A 79 -5.29 -21.58 0.45
N LEU A 80 -5.71 -22.13 1.59
CA LEU A 80 -6.86 -23.04 1.65
C LEU A 80 -8.17 -22.31 1.40
N LEU A 81 -8.36 -21.11 1.94
CA LEU A 81 -9.53 -20.29 1.66
C LEU A 81 -9.59 -19.93 0.16
N GLY A 82 -8.48 -19.50 -0.43
CA GLY A 82 -8.40 -19.22 -1.85
C GLY A 82 -8.66 -20.46 -2.73
N ALA A 83 -8.16 -21.62 -2.32
CA ALA A 83 -8.45 -22.90 -3.00
C ALA A 83 -9.94 -23.27 -2.89
N TYR A 84 -10.54 -23.08 -1.72
CA TYR A 84 -11.96 -23.30 -1.48
C TYR A 84 -12.80 -22.42 -2.38
N LEU A 85 -12.58 -21.11 -2.41
CA LEU A 85 -13.33 -20.16 -3.25
C LEU A 85 -13.23 -20.49 -4.76
N ARG A 86 -12.05 -20.96 -5.21
CA ARG A 86 -11.87 -21.39 -6.62
C ARG A 86 -12.61 -22.67 -6.91
N ARG A 87 -12.53 -23.67 -6.02
CA ARG A 87 -13.21 -24.95 -6.18
C ARG A 87 -14.72 -24.80 -6.25
N GLU A 88 -15.27 -23.91 -5.41
CA GLU A 88 -16.72 -23.63 -5.40
C GLU A 88 -17.17 -22.66 -6.51
N GLY A 89 -16.25 -22.23 -7.38
CA GLY A 89 -16.57 -21.39 -8.54
C GLY A 89 -16.81 -19.90 -8.24
N LEU A 90 -16.58 -19.47 -7.00
CA LEU A 90 -16.75 -18.06 -6.59
C LEU A 90 -15.59 -17.17 -6.95
N MET A 91 -14.41 -17.73 -7.20
CA MET A 91 -13.23 -16.99 -7.59
C MET A 91 -12.60 -17.60 -8.85
N LEU A 92 -12.52 -16.80 -9.90
CA LEU A 92 -11.68 -17.08 -11.06
C LEU A 92 -10.48 -16.14 -11.05
N ARG A 93 -9.27 -16.71 -11.04
CA ARG A 93 -8.03 -15.94 -11.14
C ARG A 93 -7.20 -16.42 -12.32
N ARG A 94 -6.68 -15.45 -13.06
CA ARG A 94 -5.65 -15.65 -14.08
C ARG A 94 -4.50 -14.70 -13.81
N THR A 95 -3.27 -15.21 -13.77
CA THR A 95 -2.09 -14.38 -13.60
C THR A 95 -1.65 -13.77 -14.92
N LYS A 96 -0.96 -12.63 -14.87
CA LYS A 96 -0.39 -12.01 -16.08
C LYS A 96 0.58 -12.96 -16.78
N GLN A 97 1.34 -13.75 -16.04
CA GLN A 97 2.28 -14.74 -16.58
C GLN A 97 1.58 -15.83 -17.41
N GLU A 98 0.35 -16.21 -17.04
CA GLU A 98 -0.43 -17.21 -17.78
C GLU A 98 -1.04 -16.63 -19.08
N VAL A 99 -1.49 -15.38 -19.05
CA VAL A 99 -2.28 -14.80 -20.16
C VAL A 99 -1.52 -13.79 -21.02
N LEU A 100 -0.45 -13.17 -20.49
CA LEU A 100 0.36 -12.15 -21.17
C LEU A 100 1.82 -12.60 -21.23
N ARG A 101 2.10 -13.68 -21.97
CA ARG A 101 3.44 -14.25 -22.11
C ARG A 101 4.45 -13.31 -22.79
N GLU A 102 3.95 -12.35 -23.55
CA GLU A 102 4.73 -11.34 -24.28
C GLU A 102 5.14 -10.16 -23.37
N LEU A 103 4.60 -10.08 -22.16
CA LEU A 103 4.88 -8.96 -21.28
C LEU A 103 6.33 -9.01 -20.78
N PRO A 104 7.14 -7.96 -20.96
CA PRO A 104 8.51 -7.91 -20.48
C PRO A 104 8.61 -8.15 -18.97
N PRO A 105 9.76 -8.65 -18.47
CA PRO A 105 9.91 -8.96 -17.06
C PRO A 105 9.83 -7.69 -16.19
N LYS A 106 9.20 -7.86 -15.01
CA LYS A 106 9.16 -6.85 -13.94
C LYS A 106 10.13 -7.28 -12.83
N ARG A 107 11.02 -6.38 -12.40
CA ARG A 107 11.98 -6.62 -11.33
C ARG A 107 11.78 -5.61 -10.20
N ARG A 108 11.71 -6.11 -8.96
CA ARG A 108 11.61 -5.28 -7.75
C ARG A 108 12.97 -5.19 -7.08
N LEU A 109 13.35 -3.96 -6.74
CA LEU A 109 14.63 -3.63 -6.12
C LEU A 109 14.37 -2.79 -4.88
N VAL A 110 14.93 -3.16 -3.75
CA VAL A 110 14.93 -2.34 -2.54
C VAL A 110 16.23 -1.56 -2.52
N GLN A 111 16.13 -0.25 -2.43
CA GLN A 111 17.27 0.66 -2.39
C GLN A 111 17.22 1.49 -1.12
N GLU A 112 18.19 1.29 -0.24
CA GLU A 112 18.38 2.15 0.92
C GLU A 112 18.95 3.50 0.49
N LEU A 113 18.40 4.59 1.04
CA LEU A 113 18.81 5.96 0.80
C LEU A 113 19.23 6.63 2.12
N ASP A 114 20.09 7.60 2.01
CA ASP A 114 20.30 8.57 3.07
C ASP A 114 19.02 9.35 3.39
N TRP A 115 19.00 9.95 4.57
CA TRP A 115 17.91 10.79 5.02
C TRP A 115 18.40 11.92 5.93
N ASN A 116 17.57 12.90 6.23
CA ASN A 116 17.92 14.02 7.08
C ASN A 116 17.39 13.83 8.51
N ASP A 117 18.24 13.32 9.42
CA ASP A 117 17.89 13.07 10.83
C ASP A 117 17.34 14.30 11.55
N LYS A 118 17.90 15.49 11.25
CA LYS A 118 17.47 16.75 11.89
C LYS A 118 16.05 17.11 11.47
N VAL A 119 15.73 16.97 10.19
CA VAL A 119 14.37 17.21 9.68
C VAL A 119 13.39 16.19 10.28
N TYR A 120 13.77 14.91 10.36
CA TYR A 120 12.96 13.90 11.00
C TYR A 120 12.67 14.24 12.47
N ALA A 121 13.71 14.56 13.26
CA ALA A 121 13.57 14.92 14.66
C ALA A 121 12.69 16.17 14.87
N GLN A 122 12.83 17.19 14.02
CA GLN A 122 11.99 18.39 14.07
C GLN A 122 10.51 18.07 13.82
N LEU A 123 10.22 17.21 12.83
CA LEU A 123 8.86 16.81 12.50
C LEU A 123 8.24 15.89 13.56
N MET A 124 9.05 15.10 14.26
CA MET A 124 8.60 14.26 15.36
C MET A 124 8.43 15.00 16.68
N ALA A 125 9.04 16.18 16.86
CA ALA A 125 8.98 16.95 18.11
C ALA A 125 7.54 17.22 18.62
N PRO A 126 6.55 17.57 17.80
CA PRO A 126 5.16 17.77 18.26
C PRO A 126 4.52 16.51 18.86
N VAL A 127 4.93 15.32 18.41
CA VAL A 127 4.36 14.03 18.84
C VAL A 127 5.10 13.42 20.04
N MET A 128 6.18 14.05 20.52
CA MET A 128 6.97 13.52 21.63
C MET A 128 6.16 13.35 22.92
N ARG A 129 5.17 14.22 23.17
CA ARG A 129 4.27 14.07 24.33
C ARG A 129 3.42 12.81 24.20
N ASP A 130 2.92 12.53 23.02
CA ASP A 130 2.12 11.33 22.73
C ASP A 130 2.95 10.06 22.89
N VAL A 131 4.21 10.09 22.41
CA VAL A 131 5.19 9.00 22.58
C VAL A 131 5.46 8.74 24.07
N LEU A 132 5.70 9.80 24.85
CA LEU A 132 5.95 9.68 26.30
C LEU A 132 4.71 9.18 27.03
N ARG A 133 3.52 9.68 26.71
CA ARG A 133 2.25 9.22 27.26
C ARG A 133 2.01 7.74 26.95
N TRP A 134 2.21 7.33 25.71
CA TRP A 134 2.09 5.93 25.28
C TRP A 134 3.05 5.01 26.04
N LYS A 135 4.29 5.47 26.31
CA LYS A 135 5.34 4.69 26.97
C LYS A 135 5.15 4.58 28.49
N GLN A 136 4.65 5.64 29.16
CA GLN A 136 4.68 5.78 30.62
C GLN A 136 3.32 5.61 31.29
N ASP A 137 2.22 5.72 30.55
CA ASP A 137 0.89 5.68 31.10
C ASP A 137 0.31 4.26 30.99
N ASP A 138 0.44 3.48 32.07
CA ASP A 138 -0.10 2.12 32.14
C ASP A 138 -1.63 2.07 32.30
N GLN A 139 -2.28 3.22 32.55
CA GLN A 139 -3.72 3.32 32.75
C GLN A 139 -4.49 3.64 31.48
N LEU A 140 -3.82 3.79 30.36
CA LEU A 140 -4.47 4.00 29.07
C LEU A 140 -5.43 2.86 28.74
N SER A 141 -6.66 3.21 28.40
CA SER A 141 -7.60 2.26 27.82
C SER A 141 -7.07 1.73 26.49
N ALA A 142 -7.53 0.55 26.07
CA ALA A 142 -7.16 -0.03 24.79
C ALA A 142 -7.47 0.91 23.60
N GLN A 143 -8.56 1.69 23.71
CA GLN A 143 -8.97 2.65 22.69
C GLN A 143 -8.03 3.87 22.64
N GLU A 144 -7.66 4.45 23.78
CA GLU A 144 -6.72 5.57 23.85
C GLU A 144 -5.33 5.16 23.35
N ARG A 145 -4.87 3.97 23.73
CA ARG A 145 -3.60 3.41 23.26
C ARG A 145 -3.60 3.25 21.74
N ALA A 146 -4.66 2.71 21.17
CA ALA A 146 -4.79 2.56 19.70
C ALA A 146 -4.82 3.91 18.97
N MET A 147 -5.48 4.94 19.52
CA MET A 147 -5.49 6.29 18.95
C MET A 147 -4.09 6.93 18.96
N LEU A 148 -3.35 6.78 20.05
CA LEU A 148 -1.97 7.26 20.15
C LEU A 148 -1.04 6.53 19.17
N GLU A 149 -1.16 5.21 19.07
CA GLU A 149 -0.40 4.39 18.12
C GLU A 149 -0.64 4.85 16.66
N GLU A 150 -1.88 5.07 16.29
CA GLU A 150 -2.24 5.57 14.95
C GLU A 150 -1.65 6.97 14.70
N SER A 151 -1.82 7.90 15.66
CA SER A 151 -1.28 9.26 15.55
C SER A 151 0.24 9.26 15.40
N ILE A 152 0.97 8.55 16.27
CA ILE A 152 2.43 8.46 16.23
C ILE A 152 2.88 7.83 14.91
N SER A 153 2.22 6.74 14.49
CA SER A 153 2.54 6.04 13.24
C SER A 153 2.37 6.94 12.01
N GLN A 154 1.28 7.71 11.93
CA GLN A 154 1.04 8.63 10.82
C GLN A 154 2.08 9.75 10.75
N HIS A 155 2.41 10.36 11.89
CA HIS A 155 3.43 11.41 11.95
C HIS A 155 4.82 10.87 11.57
N ALA A 156 5.18 9.68 12.07
CA ALA A 156 6.46 9.05 11.74
C ALA A 156 6.57 8.74 10.24
N ARG A 157 5.50 8.29 9.60
CA ARG A 157 5.47 8.07 8.14
C ARG A 157 5.71 9.37 7.38
N GLN A 158 4.98 10.43 7.74
CA GLN A 158 5.16 11.73 7.12
C GLN A 158 6.58 12.28 7.34
N ALA A 159 7.08 12.22 8.57
CA ALA A 159 8.42 12.67 8.91
C ALA A 159 9.50 11.91 8.13
N THR A 160 9.37 10.58 8.03
CA THR A 160 10.27 9.73 7.23
C THR A 160 10.23 10.11 5.75
N GLY A 161 9.03 10.28 5.18
CA GLY A 161 8.86 10.67 3.79
C GLY A 161 9.52 12.02 3.48
N VAL A 162 9.30 13.03 4.33
CA VAL A 162 9.89 14.37 4.17
C VAL A 162 11.40 14.33 4.35
N ALA A 163 11.91 13.61 5.35
CA ALA A 163 13.33 13.55 5.65
C ALA A 163 14.16 12.90 4.53
N LYS A 164 13.59 11.93 3.81
CA LYS A 164 14.27 11.26 2.67
C LYS A 164 13.95 11.89 1.31
N ALA A 165 12.93 12.75 1.19
CA ALA A 165 12.48 13.28 -0.11
C ALA A 165 13.57 13.91 -0.99
N PRO A 166 14.53 14.70 -0.46
CA PRO A 166 15.64 15.23 -1.26
C PRO A 166 16.51 14.14 -1.89
N TYR A 167 16.78 13.04 -1.16
CA TYR A 167 17.57 11.91 -1.65
C TYR A 167 16.81 11.08 -2.67
N VAL A 168 15.49 10.92 -2.47
CA VAL A 168 14.59 10.35 -3.51
C VAL A 168 14.72 11.14 -4.80
N CYS A 169 14.69 12.48 -4.72
CA CYS A 169 14.85 13.33 -5.90
C CYS A 169 16.23 13.18 -6.56
N GLN A 170 17.30 13.00 -5.80
CA GLN A 170 18.64 12.73 -6.36
C GLN A 170 18.65 11.40 -7.12
N PHE A 171 18.06 10.35 -6.54
CA PHE A 171 17.94 9.06 -7.20
C PHE A 171 17.12 9.14 -8.49
N VAL A 172 15.99 9.83 -8.46
CA VAL A 172 15.12 10.03 -9.64
C VAL A 172 15.83 10.85 -10.72
N ARG A 173 16.59 11.88 -10.35
CA ARG A 173 17.41 12.65 -11.32
C ARG A 173 18.39 11.73 -12.04
N ALA A 174 19.09 10.86 -11.32
CA ALA A 174 20.03 9.92 -11.95
C ALA A 174 19.34 8.97 -12.94
N LEU A 175 18.12 8.51 -12.64
CA LEU A 175 17.32 7.71 -13.59
C LEU A 175 16.94 8.52 -14.84
N LEU A 176 16.47 9.76 -14.65
CA LEU A 176 16.06 10.65 -15.75
C LEU A 176 17.25 11.05 -16.65
N ASP A 177 18.40 11.34 -16.04
CA ASP A 177 19.65 11.62 -16.78
C ASP A 177 20.14 10.37 -17.56
N GLY A 178 19.80 9.18 -17.07
CA GLY A 178 20.00 7.90 -17.77
C GLY A 178 18.98 7.61 -18.88
N GLY A 179 18.00 8.50 -19.11
CA GLY A 179 16.98 8.35 -20.16
C GLY A 179 15.77 7.50 -19.74
N GLU A 180 15.64 7.16 -18.45
CA GLU A 180 14.52 6.40 -17.94
C GLU A 180 13.23 7.23 -17.87
N LYS A 181 12.07 6.56 -17.99
CA LYS A 181 10.73 7.17 -17.87
C LYS A 181 10.16 6.74 -16.53
N VAL A 182 10.03 7.69 -15.60
CA VAL A 182 9.81 7.43 -14.18
C VAL A 182 8.38 7.74 -13.73
N LEU A 183 7.74 6.78 -13.08
CA LEU A 183 6.57 7.01 -12.24
C LEU A 183 7.04 7.08 -10.79
N LEU A 184 6.94 8.26 -10.18
CA LEU A 184 7.34 8.48 -8.79
C LEU A 184 6.11 8.52 -7.90
N PHE A 185 5.99 7.52 -7.02
CA PHE A 185 4.87 7.39 -6.09
C PHE A 185 5.23 7.90 -4.69
N ALA A 186 4.29 8.66 -4.11
CA ALA A 186 4.35 9.06 -2.71
C ALA A 186 2.92 9.17 -2.12
N HIS A 187 2.84 9.43 -0.82
CA HIS A 187 1.58 9.49 -0.09
C HIS A 187 1.25 10.92 0.36
N HIS A 188 2.22 11.60 1.01
CA HIS A 188 1.99 12.88 1.64
C HIS A 188 2.18 14.06 0.69
N HIS A 189 1.28 15.02 0.78
CA HIS A 189 1.35 16.24 -0.05
C HIS A 189 2.61 17.06 0.17
N GLN A 190 3.13 17.10 1.39
CA GLN A 190 4.39 17.81 1.69
C GLN A 190 5.57 17.19 0.93
N VAL A 191 5.60 15.87 0.79
CA VAL A 191 6.61 15.17 0.00
C VAL A 191 6.46 15.50 -1.48
N MET A 192 5.23 15.55 -1.99
CA MET A 192 4.95 15.95 -3.38
C MET A 192 5.37 17.41 -3.66
N ASP A 193 5.22 18.30 -2.68
CA ASP A 193 5.65 19.69 -2.81
C ASP A 193 7.18 19.80 -2.90
N ILE A 194 7.94 18.95 -2.17
CA ILE A 194 9.40 18.84 -2.30
C ILE A 194 9.76 18.31 -3.70
N TYR A 195 9.10 17.25 -4.19
CA TYR A 195 9.35 16.73 -5.54
C TYR A 195 9.09 17.79 -6.61
N LYS A 196 8.06 18.60 -6.44
CA LYS A 196 7.76 19.70 -7.37
C LYS A 196 8.89 20.74 -7.45
N GLN A 197 9.50 21.05 -6.32
CA GLN A 197 10.62 22.01 -6.27
C GLN A 197 11.90 21.39 -6.82
N GLU A 198 12.25 20.21 -6.31
CA GLU A 198 13.51 19.54 -6.60
C GLU A 198 13.61 19.01 -8.04
N LEU A 199 12.52 18.54 -8.63
CA LEU A 199 12.48 17.99 -9.99
C LEU A 199 12.03 19.01 -11.04
N LYS A 200 11.94 20.29 -10.71
CA LYS A 200 11.42 21.35 -11.60
C LYS A 200 12.08 21.38 -12.98
N ALA A 201 13.40 21.11 -13.05
CA ALA A 201 14.16 21.09 -14.29
C ALA A 201 13.64 20.05 -15.31
N PHE A 202 13.04 18.96 -14.82
CA PHE A 202 12.48 17.88 -15.66
C PHE A 202 10.99 18.08 -15.99
N SER A 203 10.41 19.21 -15.59
CA SER A 203 9.00 19.55 -15.86
C SER A 203 8.01 18.45 -15.48
N PRO A 204 8.03 17.93 -14.23
CA PRO A 204 7.21 16.81 -13.79
C PRO A 204 5.71 17.05 -13.98
N GLY A 205 4.98 15.98 -14.32
CA GLY A 205 3.52 15.95 -14.19
C GLY A 205 3.12 15.55 -12.75
N PHE A 206 1.92 15.95 -12.31
CA PHE A 206 1.40 15.61 -10.98
C PHE A 206 -0.02 15.06 -11.04
N ILE A 207 -0.27 13.98 -10.26
CA ILE A 207 -1.57 13.38 -10.03
C ILE A 207 -1.68 13.09 -8.53
N THR A 208 -2.03 14.10 -7.72
CA THR A 208 -1.99 14.02 -6.25
C THR A 208 -3.36 14.07 -5.59
N GLY A 209 -4.41 14.32 -6.36
CA GLY A 209 -5.75 14.57 -5.83
C GLY A 209 -6.08 16.07 -5.70
N ARG A 210 -5.08 16.97 -5.77
CA ARG A 210 -5.27 18.42 -5.79
C ARG A 210 -5.62 18.96 -7.17
N GLU A 211 -5.29 18.20 -8.22
CA GLU A 211 -5.47 18.59 -9.61
C GLU A 211 -6.90 18.36 -10.08
N THR A 212 -7.39 19.24 -10.96
CA THR A 212 -8.65 19.02 -11.69
C THR A 212 -8.52 17.82 -12.64
N THR A 213 -9.64 17.23 -13.04
CA THR A 213 -9.67 16.12 -14.00
C THR A 213 -8.92 16.47 -15.29
N LEU A 214 -9.10 17.68 -15.82
CA LEU A 214 -8.41 18.14 -17.02
C LEU A 214 -6.90 18.22 -16.81
N ALA A 215 -6.44 18.73 -15.65
CA ALA A 215 -5.01 18.81 -15.34
C ALA A 215 -4.38 17.40 -15.22
N LYS A 216 -5.08 16.43 -14.63
CA LYS A 216 -4.66 15.03 -14.57
C LYS A 216 -4.54 14.42 -15.97
N MET A 217 -5.54 14.60 -16.82
CA MET A 217 -5.50 14.11 -18.21
C MET A 217 -4.32 14.71 -18.97
N ASN A 218 -4.09 16.03 -18.84
CA ASN A 218 -2.94 16.70 -19.45
C ASN A 218 -1.59 16.18 -18.94
N ALA A 219 -1.48 15.85 -17.64
CA ALA A 219 -0.26 15.28 -17.09
C ALA A 219 0.02 13.89 -17.66
N VAL A 220 -0.99 13.03 -17.79
CA VAL A 220 -0.89 11.72 -18.43
C VAL A 220 -0.51 11.85 -19.90
N ASP A 221 -1.18 12.73 -20.64
CA ASP A 221 -0.91 12.96 -22.06
C ASP A 221 0.52 13.49 -22.32
N ARG A 222 1.00 14.42 -21.48
CA ARG A 222 2.39 14.90 -21.53
C ARG A 222 3.40 13.77 -21.29
N PHE A 223 3.12 12.87 -20.36
CA PHE A 223 3.97 11.72 -20.08
C PHE A 223 3.94 10.72 -21.25
N GLN A 224 2.78 10.34 -21.73
CA GLN A 224 2.64 9.38 -22.83
C GLN A 224 3.20 9.89 -24.17
N SER A 225 3.09 11.20 -24.42
CA SER A 225 3.64 11.83 -25.64
C SER A 225 5.14 12.15 -25.56
N GLY A 226 5.81 11.86 -24.44
CA GLY A 226 7.25 12.17 -24.29
C GLY A 226 7.58 13.63 -24.01
N ARG A 227 6.59 14.47 -23.68
CA ARG A 227 6.81 15.85 -23.28
C ARG A 227 7.31 16.01 -21.84
N THR A 228 7.24 14.96 -21.05
CA THR A 228 7.91 14.79 -19.75
C THR A 228 8.24 13.32 -19.54
N ASP A 229 9.36 13.04 -18.90
CA ASP A 229 9.79 11.69 -18.55
C ASP A 229 9.57 11.34 -17.07
N VAL A 230 8.91 12.23 -16.33
CA VAL A 230 8.58 11.98 -14.91
C VAL A 230 7.15 12.39 -14.59
N LEU A 231 6.43 11.47 -13.93
CA LEU A 231 5.08 11.67 -13.42
C LEU A 231 5.04 11.34 -11.93
N CYS A 232 4.71 12.32 -11.08
CA CYS A 232 4.57 12.15 -9.64
C CYS A 232 3.10 11.84 -9.31
N ILE A 233 2.85 10.71 -8.66
CA ILE A 233 1.51 10.18 -8.47
C ILE A 233 1.29 9.85 -6.98
N SER A 234 0.17 10.31 -6.41
CA SER A 234 -0.26 9.82 -5.10
C SER A 234 -0.68 8.36 -5.20
N LEU A 235 -0.21 7.51 -4.28
CA LEU A 235 -0.56 6.10 -4.23
C LEU A 235 -2.08 5.85 -4.28
N ARG A 236 -2.88 6.76 -3.70
CA ARG A 236 -4.35 6.69 -3.73
C ARG A 236 -4.98 7.18 -5.04
N ALA A 237 -4.24 7.93 -5.85
CA ALA A 237 -4.76 8.53 -7.09
C ALA A 237 -4.38 7.71 -8.35
N ALA A 238 -3.74 6.56 -8.19
CA ALA A 238 -3.23 5.76 -9.29
C ALA A 238 -4.29 4.96 -10.06
N SER A 239 -5.53 4.88 -9.55
CA SER A 239 -6.59 4.06 -10.17
C SER A 239 -6.92 4.51 -11.60
N GLY A 240 -7.15 3.54 -12.49
CA GLY A 240 -7.61 3.78 -13.87
C GLY A 240 -6.57 4.35 -14.85
N LEU A 241 -5.33 4.60 -14.44
CA LEU A 241 -4.29 5.17 -15.31
C LEU A 241 -3.64 4.11 -16.21
N ASN A 242 -3.29 4.50 -17.43
CA ASN A 242 -2.53 3.71 -18.41
C ASN A 242 -1.19 4.39 -18.64
N LEU A 243 -0.10 3.82 -18.13
CA LEU A 243 1.21 4.46 -18.08
C LEU A 243 2.33 3.51 -18.56
N GLN A 244 2.02 2.71 -19.61
CA GLN A 244 2.92 1.67 -20.14
C GLN A 244 4.21 2.22 -20.79
N ARG A 245 4.31 3.52 -21.02
CA ARG A 245 5.57 4.15 -21.46
C ARG A 245 6.65 4.15 -20.37
N ALA A 246 6.27 3.97 -19.11
CA ALA A 246 7.22 4.00 -18.00
C ALA A 246 8.15 2.79 -18.03
N THR A 247 9.45 3.02 -17.84
CA THR A 247 10.48 1.99 -17.67
C THR A 247 10.84 1.78 -16.21
N CYS A 248 10.58 2.79 -15.36
CA CYS A 248 10.81 2.74 -13.92
C CYS A 248 9.57 3.14 -13.12
N VAL A 249 9.27 2.36 -12.09
CA VAL A 249 8.35 2.71 -11.00
C VAL A 249 9.18 2.93 -9.74
N VAL A 250 9.03 4.07 -9.10
CA VAL A 250 9.79 4.45 -7.91
C VAL A 250 8.82 4.75 -6.77
N PHE A 251 8.90 4.00 -5.69
CA PHE A 251 8.16 4.26 -4.46
C PHE A 251 9.03 5.11 -3.54
N GLY A 252 8.84 6.42 -3.57
CA GLY A 252 9.50 7.37 -2.68
C GLY A 252 8.93 7.36 -1.27
N GLU A 253 7.66 6.94 -1.11
CA GLU A 253 7.06 6.54 0.16
C GLU A 253 6.39 5.19 0.00
N LEU A 254 6.37 4.40 1.08
CA LEU A 254 5.75 3.08 1.08
C LEU A 254 4.31 3.14 1.60
N ASP A 255 3.49 2.17 1.21
CA ASP A 255 2.19 1.87 1.82
C ASP A 255 2.25 0.55 2.59
N TRP A 256 1.39 0.39 3.60
CA TRP A 256 1.29 -0.84 4.38
C TRP A 256 0.73 -2.02 3.57
N SER A 257 0.11 -1.76 2.44
CA SER A 257 -0.53 -2.77 1.60
C SER A 257 0.34 -3.14 0.40
N PRO A 258 0.77 -4.41 0.28
CA PRO A 258 1.43 -4.92 -0.93
C PRO A 258 0.55 -4.76 -2.18
N ALA A 259 -0.76 -4.84 -2.00
CA ALA A 259 -1.74 -4.68 -3.07
C ALA A 259 -1.69 -3.29 -3.70
N VAL A 260 -1.53 -2.23 -2.88
CA VAL A 260 -1.40 -0.84 -3.37
C VAL A 260 -0.16 -0.71 -4.25
N HIS A 261 0.98 -1.29 -3.84
CA HIS A 261 2.21 -1.29 -4.64
C HIS A 261 2.03 -2.07 -5.94
N SER A 262 1.46 -3.28 -5.87
CA SER A 262 1.22 -4.09 -7.07
C SER A 262 0.29 -3.39 -8.07
N GLN A 263 -0.77 -2.74 -7.60
CA GLN A 263 -1.65 -1.95 -8.46
C GLN A 263 -0.93 -0.75 -9.10
N ALA A 264 -0.06 -0.07 -8.35
CA ALA A 264 0.74 1.04 -8.88
C ALA A 264 1.72 0.56 -9.96
N GLU A 265 2.44 -0.55 -9.71
CA GLU A 265 3.31 -1.19 -10.70
C GLU A 265 2.54 -1.59 -11.98
N ASP A 266 1.32 -2.09 -11.81
CA ASP A 266 0.47 -2.56 -12.90
C ASP A 266 -0.09 -1.43 -13.79
N ARG A 267 0.09 -0.16 -13.40
CA ARG A 267 -0.16 0.99 -14.29
C ARG A 267 0.88 1.09 -15.42
N ALA A 268 2.09 0.63 -15.16
CA ALA A 268 3.17 0.52 -16.16
C ALA A 268 3.28 -0.90 -16.75
N HIS A 269 3.22 -1.94 -15.91
CA HIS A 269 3.38 -3.33 -16.31
C HIS A 269 2.10 -3.92 -16.91
N ARG A 270 1.81 -3.57 -18.14
CA ARG A 270 0.59 -3.98 -18.84
C ARG A 270 0.81 -4.11 -20.34
N MET A 271 -0.21 -4.60 -21.07
CA MET A 271 -0.19 -4.75 -22.50
C MET A 271 0.27 -3.45 -23.19
N GLY A 272 1.21 -3.55 -24.12
CA GLY A 272 1.85 -2.41 -24.77
C GLY A 272 3.14 -1.92 -24.10
N GLN A 273 3.61 -2.60 -23.03
CA GLN A 273 4.94 -2.37 -22.48
C GLN A 273 5.97 -3.11 -23.35
N GLU A 274 6.96 -2.37 -23.84
CA GLU A 274 8.01 -2.89 -24.73
C GLU A 274 9.32 -3.15 -23.96
N ASP A 275 9.54 -2.45 -22.84
CA ASP A 275 10.74 -2.51 -22.03
C ASP A 275 10.53 -3.30 -20.72
N SER A 276 11.60 -3.85 -20.17
CA SER A 276 11.60 -4.41 -18.80
C SER A 276 11.30 -3.32 -17.78
N LEU A 277 10.39 -3.59 -16.84
CA LEU A 277 10.02 -2.63 -15.81
C LEU A 277 10.86 -2.82 -14.55
N LEU A 278 11.53 -1.75 -14.10
CA LEU A 278 12.24 -1.72 -12.83
C LEU A 278 11.39 -1.02 -11.76
N CYS A 279 11.14 -1.69 -10.65
CA CYS A 279 10.35 -1.18 -9.54
C CYS A 279 11.25 -0.96 -8.32
N TYR A 280 11.57 0.28 -8.00
CA TYR A 280 12.41 0.67 -6.89
C TYR A 280 11.60 1.01 -5.65
N TYR A 281 11.90 0.33 -4.55
CA TYR A 281 11.37 0.61 -3.22
C TYR A 281 12.43 1.36 -2.43
N LEU A 282 12.30 2.68 -2.33
CA LEU A 282 13.28 3.53 -1.69
C LEU A 282 13.00 3.61 -0.19
N VAL A 283 13.94 3.17 0.62
CA VAL A 283 13.78 3.04 2.08
C VAL A 283 14.83 3.85 2.83
N ALA A 284 14.41 4.50 3.92
CA ALA A 284 15.33 5.08 4.90
C ALA A 284 15.81 3.98 5.87
N PRO A 285 17.04 4.07 6.39
CA PRO A 285 17.58 3.08 7.32
C PRO A 285 16.86 3.06 8.67
N GLN A 286 16.18 4.15 8.99
CA GLN A 286 15.43 4.36 10.24
C GLN A 286 14.03 4.92 9.96
N GLY A 287 13.29 5.26 11.01
CA GLY A 287 11.93 5.77 10.91
C GLY A 287 10.93 4.67 10.59
N SER A 288 9.90 5.00 9.81
CA SER A 288 8.81 4.05 9.51
C SER A 288 9.15 3.04 8.42
N ASP A 289 10.11 3.31 7.54
CA ASP A 289 10.36 2.49 6.35
C ASP A 289 10.88 1.09 6.68
N ALA A 290 11.80 0.97 7.64
CA ALA A 290 12.35 -0.32 8.06
C ALA A 290 11.25 -1.27 8.55
N VAL A 291 10.30 -0.74 9.35
CA VAL A 291 9.16 -1.52 9.86
C VAL A 291 8.17 -1.85 8.75
N MET A 292 7.92 -0.89 7.85
CA MET A 292 7.02 -1.10 6.71
C MET A 292 7.59 -2.13 5.73
N GLN A 293 8.90 -2.14 5.50
CA GLN A 293 9.56 -3.12 4.65
C GLN A 293 9.39 -4.55 5.20
N GLU A 294 9.62 -4.75 6.50
CA GLU A 294 9.38 -6.03 7.16
C GLU A 294 7.91 -6.46 7.05
N ALA A 295 7.01 -5.52 7.33
CA ALA A 295 5.59 -5.73 7.22
C ALA A 295 5.11 -6.06 5.81
N LEU A 296 5.66 -5.41 4.80
CA LEU A 296 5.36 -5.69 3.40
C LEU A 296 5.78 -7.12 3.03
N GLY A 297 6.92 -7.59 3.49
CA GLY A 297 7.37 -8.97 3.31
C GLY A 297 6.35 -9.98 3.85
N LEU A 298 5.87 -9.77 5.07
CA LEU A 298 4.86 -10.61 5.70
C LEU A 298 3.51 -10.54 4.98
N LYS A 299 3.03 -9.34 4.64
CA LYS A 299 1.76 -9.17 3.93
C LYS A 299 1.78 -9.70 2.50
N VAL A 300 2.91 -9.61 1.80
CA VAL A 300 3.08 -10.24 0.48
C VAL A 300 2.84 -11.74 0.59
N SER A 301 3.37 -12.39 1.63
CA SER A 301 3.13 -13.81 1.86
C SER A 301 1.65 -14.16 2.03
N GLN A 302 0.90 -13.39 2.82
CA GLN A 302 -0.56 -13.63 2.99
C GLN A 302 -1.35 -13.42 1.70
N PHE A 303 -1.07 -12.33 1.01
CA PHE A 303 -1.70 -12.02 -0.27
C PHE A 303 -1.45 -13.12 -1.30
N VAL A 304 -0.19 -13.53 -1.43
CA VAL A 304 0.24 -14.60 -2.34
C VAL A 304 -0.44 -15.91 -1.98
N GLY A 305 -0.48 -16.31 -0.70
CA GLY A 305 -1.14 -17.54 -0.26
C GLY A 305 -2.62 -17.59 -0.60
N LEU A 306 -3.39 -16.54 -0.31
CA LEU A 306 -4.81 -16.47 -0.67
C LEU A 306 -5.02 -16.54 -2.19
N MET A 307 -4.16 -15.88 -2.94
CA MET A 307 -4.22 -15.88 -4.39
C MET A 307 -3.67 -17.18 -5.02
N GLY A 308 -3.06 -18.07 -4.24
CA GLY A 308 -2.64 -19.41 -4.66
C GLY A 308 -1.24 -19.48 -5.28
N ASP A 309 -0.37 -18.50 -5.00
CA ASP A 309 0.96 -18.40 -5.61
C ASP A 309 2.08 -19.01 -4.76
N ALA A 310 1.92 -19.19 -3.43
CA ALA A 310 2.87 -19.89 -2.54
C ALA A 310 2.27 -20.20 -1.15
N PRO A 311 2.77 -21.22 -0.41
CA PRO A 311 2.28 -21.61 0.92
C PRO A 311 2.83 -20.73 2.06
N GLN A 312 2.10 -20.65 3.19
CA GLN A 312 2.41 -19.80 4.36
C GLN A 312 2.46 -20.57 5.68
N SER A 313 3.19 -20.00 6.69
CA SER A 313 3.23 -20.54 8.04
C SER A 313 2.28 -19.81 9.01
N PRO A 314 1.68 -20.51 10.01
CA PRO A 314 0.79 -19.92 11.01
C PRO A 314 1.45 -18.84 11.89
N GLU A 315 2.75 -18.93 12.12
CA GLU A 315 3.52 -18.01 12.96
C GLU A 315 3.58 -16.58 12.41
N GLN A 316 3.46 -16.45 11.09
CA GLN A 316 3.44 -15.14 10.41
C GLN A 316 2.12 -14.39 10.62
N ALA A 317 1.01 -15.09 10.83
CA ALA A 317 -0.30 -14.49 11.03
C ALA A 317 -0.41 -13.73 12.38
N GLU A 318 0.20 -14.28 13.43
CA GLU A 318 0.19 -13.70 14.79
C GLU A 318 1.03 -12.40 14.88
N GLN A 319 2.03 -12.26 14.02
CA GLN A 319 2.90 -11.09 13.97
C GLN A 319 2.17 -9.81 13.49
N PHE A 320 1.09 -9.94 12.73
CA PHE A 320 0.33 -8.80 12.18
C PHE A 320 -0.52 -8.06 13.21
N ALA A 321 -1.09 -8.79 14.17
CA ALA A 321 -1.98 -8.21 15.18
C ALA A 321 -1.28 -7.12 16.01
N ASN A 322 0.06 -7.20 16.11
CA ASN A 322 0.89 -6.29 16.90
C ASN A 322 1.68 -5.28 16.05
N GLN A 323 1.34 -5.11 14.78
CA GLN A 323 2.16 -4.35 13.85
C GLN A 323 2.24 -2.85 14.17
N ALA A 324 1.11 -2.21 14.47
CA ALA A 324 1.09 -0.80 14.87
C ALA A 324 1.86 -0.61 16.19
N ARG A 325 1.66 -1.51 17.15
CA ARG A 325 2.38 -1.50 18.43
C ARG A 325 3.88 -1.65 18.24
N ARG A 326 4.34 -2.63 17.46
CA ARG A 326 5.77 -2.83 17.15
C ARG A 326 6.38 -1.64 16.42
N HIS A 327 5.60 -0.99 15.53
CA HIS A 327 6.03 0.22 14.85
C HIS A 327 6.32 1.33 15.86
N VAL A 328 5.39 1.58 16.77
CA VAL A 328 5.58 2.59 17.83
C VAL A 328 6.72 2.22 18.77
N GLU A 329 6.82 0.95 19.19
CA GLU A 329 7.91 0.47 20.04
C GLU A 329 9.30 0.72 19.40
N ARG A 330 9.45 0.48 18.09
CA ARG A 330 10.70 0.75 17.37
C ARG A 330 10.99 2.24 17.23
N ILE A 331 9.98 3.07 16.91
CA ILE A 331 10.15 4.52 16.85
C ILE A 331 10.59 5.05 18.21
N VAL A 332 9.98 4.58 19.29
CA VAL A 332 10.32 4.97 20.66
C VAL A 332 11.73 4.52 21.05
N ALA A 333 12.14 3.30 20.66
CA ALA A 333 13.50 2.81 20.90
C ALA A 333 14.55 3.66 20.18
N GLN A 334 14.35 3.95 18.90
CA GLN A 334 15.27 4.79 18.10
C GLN A 334 15.42 6.21 18.67
N MET A 335 14.32 6.79 19.19
CA MET A 335 14.36 8.10 19.83
C MET A 335 15.06 8.08 21.18
N GLY A 336 14.97 6.96 21.94
CA GLY A 336 15.68 6.78 23.21
C GLY A 336 17.19 6.72 23.03
N ASP A 337 17.67 6.03 22.01
CA ASP A 337 19.10 5.92 21.70
C ASP A 337 19.71 7.24 21.21
N SER A 338 18.94 8.05 20.48
CA SER A 338 19.38 9.38 20.01
C SER A 338 19.46 10.43 21.15
N ALA A 339 18.71 10.25 22.24
CA ALA A 339 18.71 11.15 23.40
C ALA A 339 19.84 10.86 24.41
N ILE A 340 20.55 9.74 24.27
CA ILE A 340 21.61 9.27 25.18
C ILE A 340 23.01 9.58 24.65
N SER A 341 23.17 10.12 23.45
CA SER A 341 24.46 10.60 22.93
C SER A 341 24.53 12.13 22.97
N PRO A 342 24.97 12.73 24.10
CA PRO A 342 25.36 14.15 24.09
C PRO A 342 26.74 14.25 23.48
N ASN A 343 26.88 14.96 22.36
CA ASN A 343 28.13 15.58 21.96
C ASN A 343 28.25 16.93 22.59
#